data_a0250bf40fb12c99eb687527ed44a4b0
#
_entry.id   a0250bf40fb12c99eb687527ed44a4b0
#
_cell.length_a   1.000
_cell.length_b   1.000
_cell.length_c   1.000
_cell.angle_alpha   90.00
_cell.angle_beta   90.00
_cell.angle_gamma   90.00
#
_symmetry.space_group_name_H-M   'P 1'
#
loop_
_entity.id
_entity.type
_entity.pdbx_description
1 polymer ?
#
loop_
_entity_poly.entity_id
_entity_poly.type
_entity_poly.pdbx_seq_one_letter_code
_entity_poly.pdbx_strand_id
1 'polypeptide(L)' 'MIKATEARVIAKSGGLDRNVLDKIQNAIITEANKGNYAAWIGSILPTTNVDKYYDYLRELGFGISLLYKGNHGVYVTWR' A
#
# COMPACT_ATOMS: atom_id res chain seq x y z
N MET A 1 -14.51 -18.62 10.57
CA MET A 1 -15.14 -17.77 9.53
C MET A 1 -14.38 -16.46 9.41
N ILE A 2 -14.16 -15.96 8.21
CA ILE A 2 -13.49 -14.68 8.00
C ILE A 2 -14.41 -13.52 8.39
N LYS A 3 -13.81 -12.43 8.83
CA LYS A 3 -14.54 -11.20 9.17
C LYS A 3 -14.85 -10.39 7.93
N ALA A 4 -15.83 -9.50 8.02
CA ALA A 4 -16.18 -8.63 6.91
C ALA A 4 -15.00 -7.77 6.44
N THR A 5 -14.17 -7.32 7.37
CA THR A 5 -12.95 -6.56 7.03
C THR A 5 -11.99 -7.39 6.19
N GLU A 6 -11.83 -8.66 6.53
CA GLU A 6 -10.97 -9.57 5.76
C GLU A 6 -11.54 -9.82 4.37
N ALA A 7 -12.85 -10.01 4.27
CA ALA A 7 -13.51 -10.19 2.98
C ALA A 7 -13.34 -8.96 2.09
N ARG A 8 -13.43 -7.77 2.66
CA ARG A 8 -13.20 -6.53 1.89
C ARG A 8 -11.75 -6.41 1.40
N VAL A 9 -10.79 -6.80 2.22
CA VAL A 9 -9.37 -6.81 1.83
C VAL A 9 -9.17 -7.77 0.66
N ILE A 10 -9.72 -8.97 0.72
CA ILE A 10 -9.61 -9.95 -0.35
C ILE A 10 -10.25 -9.40 -1.64
N ALA A 11 -11.44 -8.80 -1.53
CA ALA A 11 -12.12 -8.23 -2.68
C ALA A 11 -11.34 -7.09 -3.32
N LYS A 12 -10.74 -6.21 -2.50
CA LYS A 12 -9.95 -5.09 -3.01
C LYS A 12 -8.62 -5.52 -3.60
N SER A 13 -8.08 -6.68 -3.20
CA SER A 13 -6.86 -7.20 -3.79
C SER A 13 -7.10 -7.86 -5.15
N GLY A 14 -8.35 -8.14 -5.50
CA GLY A 14 -8.69 -8.73 -6.79
C GLY A 14 -8.29 -7.82 -7.94
N GLY A 15 -7.54 -8.35 -8.90
CA GLY A 15 -7.05 -7.59 -10.04
C GLY A 15 -5.77 -6.80 -9.79
N LEU A 16 -5.24 -6.81 -8.58
CA LEU A 16 -3.96 -6.17 -8.27
C LEU A 16 -2.80 -7.11 -8.57
N ASP A 17 -1.69 -6.54 -9.03
CA ASP A 17 -0.47 -7.30 -9.31
C ASP A 17 0.16 -7.74 -7.99
N ARG A 18 0.28 -9.04 -7.80
CA ARG A 18 0.86 -9.61 -6.58
C ARG A 18 2.33 -9.20 -6.41
N ASN A 19 3.08 -9.07 -7.50
CA ASN A 19 4.47 -8.64 -7.44
C ASN A 19 4.59 -7.21 -6.88
N VAL A 20 3.67 -6.33 -7.27
CA VAL A 20 3.62 -4.97 -6.74
C VAL A 20 3.30 -5.00 -5.25
N LEU A 21 2.31 -5.78 -4.85
CA LEU A 21 1.93 -5.92 -3.44
C LEU A 21 3.08 -6.46 -2.59
N ASP A 22 3.81 -7.45 -3.10
CA ASP A 22 4.96 -8.01 -2.39
C ASP A 22 6.07 -6.98 -2.21
N LYS A 23 6.33 -6.16 -3.23
CA LYS A 23 7.33 -5.09 -3.13
C LYS A 23 6.93 -4.03 -2.12
N ILE A 24 5.65 -3.65 -2.10
CA ILE A 24 5.12 -2.72 -1.11
C ILE A 24 5.28 -3.29 0.29
N GLN A 25 4.92 -4.55 0.49
CA GLN A 25 5.06 -5.22 1.79
C GLN A 25 6.51 -5.24 2.25
N ASN A 26 7.44 -5.56 1.35
CA ASN A 26 8.87 -5.58 1.68
C ASN A 26 9.38 -4.20 2.06
N ALA A 27 8.92 -3.15 1.38
CA ALA A 27 9.27 -1.77 1.72
C ALA A 27 8.77 -1.41 3.13
N ILE A 28 7.53 -1.78 3.45
CA ILE A 28 6.95 -1.55 4.76
C ILE A 28 7.77 -2.26 5.85
N ILE A 29 8.06 -3.53 5.66
CA ILE A 29 8.82 -4.34 6.63
C ILE A 29 10.22 -3.74 6.84
N THR A 30 10.89 -3.38 5.76
CA THR A 30 12.24 -2.80 5.82
C THR A 30 12.25 -1.52 6.66
N GLU A 31 11.31 -0.61 6.42
CA GLU A 31 11.25 0.65 7.15
C GLU A 31 10.76 0.45 8.58
N ALA A 32 9.83 -0.46 8.81
CA ALA A 32 9.37 -0.78 10.16
C ALA A 32 10.51 -1.34 11.02
N ASN A 33 11.37 -2.17 10.44
CA ASN A 33 12.52 -2.72 11.14
C ASN A 33 13.54 -1.66 11.52
N LYS A 34 13.58 -0.54 10.81
CA LYS A 34 14.41 0.61 11.15
C LYS A 34 13.78 1.53 12.20
N GLY A 35 12.54 1.26 12.59
CA GLY A 35 11.80 2.09 13.53
C GLY A 35 11.04 3.23 12.88
N ASN A 36 10.92 3.23 11.56
CA ASN A 36 10.18 4.24 10.83
C ASN A 36 8.69 3.88 10.73
N TYR A 37 7.84 4.88 10.48
CA TYR A 37 6.40 4.72 10.38
C TYR A 37 5.87 5.05 8.99
N ALA A 38 6.76 5.16 8.00
CA ALA A 38 6.40 5.46 6.62
C ALA A 38 7.40 4.80 5.67
N ALA A 39 6.92 4.41 4.50
CA ALA A 39 7.76 3.84 3.45
C ALA A 39 7.41 4.49 2.11
N TRP A 40 8.42 4.85 1.34
CA TRP A 40 8.24 5.41 0.01
C TRP A 40 7.93 4.28 -0.98
N ILE A 41 6.80 4.40 -1.66
CA ILE A 41 6.36 3.39 -2.61
C ILE A 41 6.13 3.96 -4.02
N GLY A 42 6.52 5.21 -4.25
CA GLY A 42 6.27 5.88 -5.52
C GLY A 42 6.86 5.17 -6.72
N SER A 43 8.05 4.56 -6.58
CA SER A 43 8.70 3.84 -7.68
C SER A 43 8.15 2.44 -7.88
N ILE A 44 7.40 1.91 -6.91
CA ILE A 44 6.85 0.55 -6.95
C ILE A 44 5.50 0.54 -7.64
N LEU A 45 4.70 1.59 -7.43
CA LEU A 45 3.33 1.66 -7.94
C LEU A 45 3.31 1.76 -9.48
N PRO A 46 2.38 1.05 -10.13
CA PRO A 46 2.19 1.20 -11.57
C PRO A 46 1.57 2.56 -11.88
N THR A 47 1.62 2.96 -13.16
CA THR A 47 1.03 4.22 -13.61
C THR A 47 -0.49 4.12 -13.81
N THR A 48 -1.01 2.89 -13.88
CA THR A 48 -2.45 2.63 -14.06
C THR A 48 -3.01 1.94 -12.83
N ASN A 49 -4.28 2.21 -12.53
CA ASN A 49 -5.01 1.57 -11.42
C ASN A 49 -4.38 1.83 -10.04
N VAL A 50 -3.63 2.91 -9.91
CA VAL A 50 -2.96 3.24 -8.65
C VAL A 50 -3.97 3.44 -7.51
N ASP A 51 -5.17 3.95 -7.80
CA ASP A 51 -6.23 4.15 -6.82
C ASP A 51 -6.65 2.85 -6.15
N LYS A 52 -6.64 1.74 -6.89
CA LYS A 52 -7.00 0.42 -6.34
C LYS A 52 -5.99 -0.03 -5.29
N TYR A 53 -4.70 0.26 -5.51
CA TYR A 53 -3.66 -0.04 -4.52
C TYR A 53 -3.83 0.82 -3.27
N TYR A 54 -4.20 2.09 -3.43
CA TYR A 54 -4.49 2.96 -2.29
C TYR A 54 -5.66 2.44 -1.48
N ASP A 55 -6.75 2.04 -2.13
CA ASP A 55 -7.93 1.50 -1.45
C ASP A 55 -7.58 0.22 -0.69
N TYR A 56 -6.80 -0.66 -1.30
CA TYR A 56 -6.36 -1.89 -0.67
C TYR A 56 -5.56 -1.62 0.60
N LEU A 57 -4.60 -0.70 0.53
CA LEU A 57 -3.77 -0.35 1.68
C LEU A 57 -4.60 0.32 2.79
N ARG A 58 -5.55 1.17 2.43
CA ARG A 58 -6.44 1.79 3.42
C ARG A 58 -7.31 0.76 4.14
N GLU A 59 -7.79 -0.25 3.43
CA GLU A 59 -8.55 -1.34 4.06
C GLU A 59 -7.71 -2.12 5.07
N LEU A 60 -6.42 -2.22 4.84
CA LEU A 60 -5.49 -2.85 5.77
C LEU A 60 -5.16 -1.97 6.98
N GLY A 61 -5.58 -0.71 6.96
CA GLY A 61 -5.33 0.22 8.06
C GLY A 61 -4.17 1.17 7.83
N PHE A 62 -3.56 1.15 6.64
CA PHE A 62 -2.47 2.08 6.32
C PHE A 62 -3.01 3.43 5.84
N GLY A 63 -2.23 4.47 6.07
CA GLY A 63 -2.48 5.78 5.48
C GLY A 63 -1.66 5.96 4.21
N ILE A 64 -2.14 6.83 3.33
CA ILE A 64 -1.41 7.22 2.12
C ILE A 64 -1.11 8.70 2.22
N SER A 65 0.17 9.05 2.04
CA SER A 65 0.63 10.43 2.05
C SER A 65 1.21 10.78 0.68
N LEU A 66 0.74 11.89 0.12
CA LEU A 66 1.21 12.38 -1.18
C LEU A 66 1.95 13.69 -0.94
N LEU A 67 3.28 13.68 -1.09
CA LEU A 67 4.10 14.84 -0.82
C LEU A 67 4.26 15.76 -2.02
N TYR A 68 4.18 15.19 -3.24
CA TYR A 68 4.35 15.95 -4.47
C TYR A 68 3.27 15.58 -5.46
N LYS A 69 3.09 16.42 -6.47
CA LYS A 69 2.25 16.08 -7.61
C LYS A 69 2.90 14.93 -8.39
N GLY A 70 2.15 13.86 -8.62
CA GLY A 70 2.64 12.68 -9.33
C GLY A 70 3.02 11.55 -8.38
N ASN A 71 3.55 10.48 -8.95
CA ASN A 71 3.76 9.23 -8.22
C ASN A 71 5.03 9.20 -7.38
N HIS A 72 5.92 10.16 -7.55
CA HIS A 72 7.24 10.11 -6.92
C HIS A 72 7.22 10.42 -5.42
N GLY A 73 6.19 11.08 -4.93
CA GLY A 73 6.08 11.46 -3.53
C GLY A 73 5.05 10.66 -2.75
N VAL A 74 4.78 9.41 -3.14
CA VAL A 74 3.78 8.57 -2.49
C VAL A 74 4.42 7.79 -1.36
N TYR A 75 3.88 7.94 -0.16
CA TYR A 75 4.31 7.19 1.03
C TYR A 75 3.13 6.44 1.61
N VAL A 76 3.37 5.22 2.06
CA VAL A 76 2.43 4.48 2.89
C VAL A 76 2.86 4.65 4.35
N THR A 77 1.89 4.90 5.23
CA THR A 77 2.15 5.17 6.64
C THR A 77 1.34 4.22 7.52
N TRP A 78 1.85 3.97 8.75
CA TRP A 78 1.18 3.06 9.69
C TRP A 78 1.23 3.57 11.14
N ARG A 79 1.39 4.84 11.29
CA ARG A 79 1.41 5.45 12.61
C ARG A 79 0.01 5.76 13.12
#